data_8fe0215e7b25a48507a1812e9f770e0b
#
_entry.id   8fe0215e7b25a48507a1812e9f770e0b
#
_cell.length_a   1.000
_cell.length_b   1.000
_cell.length_c   1.000
_cell.angle_alpha   90.00
_cell.angle_beta   90.00
_cell.angle_gamma   90.00
#
_symmetry.space_group_name_H-M   'P 1'
#
loop_
_entity.id
_entity.type
_entity.pdbx_description
1 polymer ?
#
loop_
_entity_poly.entity_id
_entity_poly.type
_entity_poly.pdbx_seq_one_letter_code
_entity_poly.pdbx_strand_id
1 'polypeptide(L)'
;IPEQDHNLLVNALATFEGNREAEQIAAELASIVPLRLHRIDSQKKTTYHTAAVLLSNYVDVLMIKGGELLREAGVTPAYDDDDAPSNEHSSGELDAEKLFVKEIVETTLRNYLKLGKDSLTGPAVRKDMEVIDAEASTLSEKWSLVYRLLAEIIMEGGI
;
A
#
# COMPACT_ATOMS: atom_id res chain seq x y z
N ILE A 1 6.44 -23.00 9.26
CA ILE A 1 5.47 -21.91 9.46
C ILE A 1 6.22 -20.92 10.34
N PRO A 2 6.48 -19.66 9.87
CA PRO A 2 7.10 -18.67 10.73
C PRO A 2 6.25 -18.53 12.00
N GLU A 3 6.90 -18.38 13.14
CA GLU A 3 6.25 -18.04 14.41
C GLU A 3 5.36 -16.81 14.15
N GLN A 4 4.06 -17.01 14.13
CA GLN A 4 3.12 -15.90 13.96
C GLN A 4 3.22 -15.04 15.21
N ASP A 5 3.62 -13.81 15.02
CA ASP A 5 3.64 -12.81 16.08
C ASP A 5 2.21 -12.66 16.61
N HIS A 6 1.95 -13.22 17.78
CA HIS A 6 0.63 -13.21 18.44
C HIS A 6 0.13 -11.80 18.74
N ASN A 7 0.96 -10.77 18.52
CA ASN A 7 0.64 -9.37 18.71
C ASN A 7 -0.01 -8.70 17.48
N LEU A 8 -0.09 -9.36 16.31
CA LEU A 8 -0.64 -8.76 15.09
C LEU A 8 -2.11 -8.32 15.22
N LEU A 9 -2.87 -8.94 16.14
CA LEU A 9 -4.27 -8.60 16.36
C LEU A 9 -4.47 -7.49 17.41
N VAL A 10 -3.46 -7.20 18.22
CA VAL A 10 -3.58 -6.16 19.26
C VAL A 10 -3.72 -4.78 18.60
N ASN A 11 -4.81 -4.08 18.93
CA ASN A 11 -5.22 -2.81 18.33
C ASN A 11 -5.53 -2.87 16.82
N ALA A 12 -5.68 -4.07 16.23
CA ALA A 12 -6.12 -4.20 14.87
C ALA A 12 -7.53 -3.62 14.67
N LEU A 13 -7.76 -3.04 13.50
CA LEU A 13 -9.07 -2.59 13.06
C LEU A 13 -9.92 -3.82 12.74
N ALA A 14 -11.10 -3.92 13.38
CA ALA A 14 -12.09 -4.93 13.07
C ALA A 14 -13.43 -4.27 12.77
N THR A 15 -14.13 -4.78 11.78
CA THR A 15 -15.46 -4.30 11.42
C THR A 15 -16.50 -5.37 11.70
N PHE A 16 -17.69 -4.94 12.10
CA PHE A 16 -18.83 -5.83 12.26
C PHE A 16 -20.08 -5.23 11.61
N GLU A 17 -21.01 -6.09 11.28
CA GLU A 17 -22.35 -5.73 10.82
C GLU A 17 -23.39 -6.58 11.53
N GLY A 18 -24.63 -6.12 11.59
CA GLY A 18 -25.74 -6.87 12.15
C GLY A 18 -26.57 -6.09 13.17
N ASN A 19 -27.35 -6.85 13.94
CA ASN A 19 -28.24 -6.33 14.98
C ASN A 19 -27.50 -6.12 16.32
N ARG A 20 -28.25 -5.78 17.35
CA ARG A 20 -27.70 -5.54 18.72
C ARG A 20 -27.00 -6.77 19.31
N GLU A 21 -27.46 -7.98 18.96
CA GLU A 21 -26.83 -9.23 19.43
C GLU A 21 -25.45 -9.42 18.80
N ALA A 22 -25.33 -9.16 17.49
CA ALA A 22 -24.04 -9.17 16.81
C ALA A 22 -23.06 -8.15 17.38
N GLU A 23 -23.55 -6.97 17.76
CA GLU A 23 -22.75 -5.94 18.43
C GLU A 23 -22.21 -6.41 19.79
N GLN A 24 -23.05 -7.07 20.59
CA GLN A 24 -22.63 -7.64 21.87
C GLN A 24 -21.56 -8.70 21.71
N ILE A 25 -21.74 -9.63 20.76
CA ILE A 25 -20.75 -10.68 20.45
C ILE A 25 -19.44 -10.05 19.99
N ALA A 26 -19.49 -9.05 19.12
CA ALA A 26 -18.29 -8.35 18.64
C ALA A 26 -17.55 -7.67 19.80
N ALA A 27 -18.27 -7.03 20.72
CA ALA A 27 -17.70 -6.39 21.91
C ALA A 27 -17.06 -7.42 22.87
N GLU A 28 -17.69 -8.56 23.07
CA GLU A 28 -17.14 -9.66 23.87
C GLU A 28 -15.83 -10.19 23.26
N LEU A 29 -15.80 -10.43 21.95
CA LEU A 29 -14.60 -10.85 21.24
C LEU A 29 -13.47 -9.80 21.35
N ALA A 30 -13.81 -8.52 21.23
CA ALA A 30 -12.83 -7.45 21.35
C ALA A 30 -12.31 -7.27 22.79
N SER A 31 -13.02 -7.77 23.79
CA SER A 31 -12.53 -7.77 25.17
C SER A 31 -11.46 -8.85 25.40
N ILE A 32 -11.51 -9.94 24.62
CA ILE A 32 -10.54 -11.05 24.67
C ILE A 32 -9.30 -10.71 23.85
N VAL A 33 -9.53 -10.20 22.63
CA VAL A 33 -8.46 -9.72 21.74
C VAL A 33 -8.66 -8.21 21.60
N PRO A 34 -7.73 -7.37 22.08
CA PRO A 34 -7.89 -5.91 22.05
C PRO A 34 -8.00 -5.37 20.62
N LEU A 35 -9.22 -5.30 20.09
CA LEU A 35 -9.54 -4.84 18.74
C LEU A 35 -10.18 -3.46 18.78
N ARG A 36 -9.94 -2.66 17.75
CA ARG A 36 -10.68 -1.42 17.51
C ARG A 36 -11.88 -1.71 16.63
N LEU A 37 -13.07 -1.81 17.22
CA LEU A 37 -14.30 -2.16 16.53
C LEU A 37 -14.92 -0.96 15.80
N HIS A 38 -15.33 -1.20 14.57
CA HIS A 38 -16.11 -0.26 13.77
C HIS A 38 -17.34 -0.96 13.19
N ARG A 39 -18.49 -0.31 13.31
CA ARG A 39 -19.72 -0.80 12.70
C ARG A 39 -19.80 -0.36 11.25
N ILE A 40 -20.21 -1.27 10.38
CA ILE A 40 -20.54 -0.96 8.99
C ILE A 40 -22.03 -1.19 8.74
N ASP A 41 -22.59 -0.43 7.81
CA ASP A 41 -23.94 -0.63 7.31
C ASP A 41 -23.96 -1.86 6.39
N SER A 42 -24.80 -2.84 6.70
CA SER A 42 -24.94 -4.07 5.91
C SER A 42 -25.27 -3.80 4.43
N GLN A 43 -26.01 -2.73 4.15
CA GLN A 43 -26.32 -2.32 2.78
C GLN A 43 -25.09 -1.77 2.02
N LYS A 44 -24.06 -1.34 2.75
CA LYS A 44 -22.81 -0.78 2.20
C LYS A 44 -21.64 -1.74 2.27
N LYS A 45 -21.87 -3.00 2.59
CA LYS A 45 -20.82 -4.04 2.71
C LYS A 45 -19.96 -4.15 1.44
N THR A 46 -20.59 -4.13 0.26
CA THR A 46 -19.86 -4.17 -1.02
C THR A 46 -18.95 -2.96 -1.19
N THR A 47 -19.45 -1.75 -0.88
CA THR A 47 -18.64 -0.52 -0.93
C THR A 47 -17.46 -0.58 0.02
N TYR A 48 -17.70 -1.05 1.27
CA TYR A 48 -16.63 -1.28 2.24
C TYR A 48 -15.58 -2.26 1.71
N HIS A 49 -16.03 -3.40 1.18
CA HIS A 49 -15.11 -4.41 0.64
C HIS A 49 -14.31 -3.88 -0.56
N THR A 50 -14.95 -3.12 -1.45
CA THR A 50 -14.27 -2.45 -2.57
C THR A 50 -13.17 -1.52 -2.05
N ALA A 51 -13.45 -0.70 -1.03
CA ALA A 51 -12.44 0.15 -0.42
C ALA A 51 -11.28 -0.65 0.19
N ALA A 52 -11.58 -1.74 0.88
CA ALA A 52 -10.54 -2.62 1.44
C ALA A 52 -9.65 -3.24 0.34
N VAL A 53 -10.23 -3.71 -0.77
CA VAL A 53 -9.47 -4.24 -1.92
C VAL A 53 -8.58 -3.17 -2.54
N LEU A 54 -9.09 -1.95 -2.73
CA LEU A 54 -8.30 -0.83 -3.27
C LEU A 54 -7.11 -0.48 -2.38
N LEU A 55 -7.31 -0.50 -1.05
CA LEU A 55 -6.30 -0.08 -0.08
C LEU A 55 -5.34 -1.21 0.36
N SER A 56 -5.59 -2.44 -0.07
CA SER A 56 -4.71 -3.59 0.20
C SER A 56 -4.22 -4.21 -1.10
N ASN A 57 -5.01 -5.08 -1.72
CA ASN A 57 -4.58 -5.90 -2.85
C ASN A 57 -4.05 -5.09 -4.03
N TYR A 58 -4.69 -3.93 -4.34
CA TYR A 58 -4.22 -3.11 -5.46
C TYR A 58 -2.98 -2.30 -5.10
N VAL A 59 -2.82 -1.91 -3.84
CA VAL A 59 -1.57 -1.33 -3.35
C VAL A 59 -0.44 -2.36 -3.45
N ASP A 60 -0.68 -3.63 -3.04
CA ASP A 60 0.30 -4.72 -3.18
C ASP A 60 0.71 -4.92 -4.65
N VAL A 61 -0.26 -4.93 -5.57
CA VAL A 61 0.00 -5.07 -7.02
C VAL A 61 0.87 -3.92 -7.55
N LEU A 62 0.63 -2.68 -7.09
CA LEU A 62 1.44 -1.52 -7.47
C LEU A 62 2.85 -1.60 -6.86
N MET A 63 2.98 -2.03 -5.60
CA MET A 63 4.29 -2.23 -4.96
C MET A 63 5.12 -3.31 -5.66
N ILE A 64 4.50 -4.45 -6.01
CA ILE A 64 5.16 -5.53 -6.76
C ILE A 64 5.65 -5.01 -8.11
N LYS A 65 4.79 -4.30 -8.87
CA LYS A 65 5.19 -3.76 -10.17
C LYS A 65 6.26 -2.67 -10.06
N GLY A 66 6.13 -1.81 -9.06
CA GLY A 66 7.16 -0.80 -8.77
C GLY A 66 8.52 -1.43 -8.46
N GLY A 67 8.55 -2.47 -7.63
CA GLY A 67 9.77 -3.23 -7.31
C GLY A 67 10.39 -3.89 -8.54
N GLU A 68 9.58 -4.49 -9.44
CA GLU A 68 10.08 -5.03 -10.71
C GLU A 68 10.78 -3.95 -11.55
N LEU A 69 10.17 -2.76 -11.67
CA LEU A 69 10.74 -1.65 -12.44
C LEU A 69 12.02 -1.10 -11.80
N LEU A 70 12.09 -1.03 -10.47
CA LEU A 70 13.31 -0.64 -9.76
C LEU A 70 14.46 -1.62 -10.03
N ARG A 71 14.17 -2.92 -10.06
CA ARG A 71 15.16 -3.95 -10.39
C ARG A 71 15.61 -3.83 -11.86
N GLU A 72 14.67 -3.63 -12.79
CA GLU A 72 14.96 -3.38 -14.20
C GLU A 72 15.81 -2.11 -14.39
N ALA A 73 15.60 -1.08 -13.58
CA ALA A 73 16.39 0.14 -13.56
C ALA A 73 17.77 -0.01 -12.90
N GLY A 74 18.09 -1.19 -12.35
CA GLY A 74 19.39 -1.48 -11.74
C GLY A 74 19.57 -0.83 -10.36
N VAL A 75 18.49 -0.64 -9.61
CA VAL A 75 18.58 -0.12 -8.22
C VAL A 75 19.30 -1.15 -7.34
N THR A 76 20.47 -0.77 -6.86
CA THR A 76 21.32 -1.55 -5.96
C THR A 76 21.68 -0.71 -4.74
N PRO A 77 22.10 -1.33 -3.61
CA PRO A 77 22.63 -0.58 -2.47
C PRO A 77 23.82 0.30 -2.90
N ALA A 78 23.90 1.51 -2.36
CA ALA A 78 24.96 2.45 -2.71
C ALA A 78 26.34 2.09 -2.11
N TYR A 79 26.38 1.09 -1.24
CA TYR A 79 27.59 0.68 -0.53
C TYR A 79 27.93 -0.76 -0.89
N ASP A 80 29.19 -0.99 -1.28
CA ASP A 80 29.73 -2.34 -1.43
C ASP A 80 29.82 -2.99 -0.02
N ASP A 81 29.52 -4.28 0.05
CA ASP A 81 29.48 -5.08 1.29
C ASP A 81 30.80 -5.13 2.09
N ASP A 82 31.89 -4.57 1.58
CA ASP A 82 33.20 -4.54 2.24
C ASP A 82 33.25 -3.67 3.52
N ASP A 83 32.28 -2.75 3.72
CA ASP A 83 32.15 -1.90 4.91
C ASP A 83 30.92 -2.25 5.78
N ALA A 84 30.14 -3.27 5.41
CA ALA A 84 29.07 -3.75 6.26
C ALA A 84 29.68 -4.40 7.52
N PRO A 85 29.23 -4.05 8.74
CA PRO A 85 29.69 -4.74 9.93
C PRO A 85 29.37 -6.23 9.76
N SER A 86 30.40 -7.06 9.84
CA SER A 86 30.33 -8.53 9.67
C SER A 86 29.54 -9.17 10.81
N ASN A 87 28.25 -8.97 10.82
CA ASN A 87 27.30 -9.67 11.65
C ASN A 87 26.50 -10.63 10.76
N GLU A 88 26.88 -11.87 10.90
CA GLU A 88 26.22 -13.13 10.56
C GLU A 88 24.85 -12.98 9.84
N HIS A 89 24.74 -13.63 8.69
CA HIS A 89 23.55 -13.90 7.90
C HIS A 89 22.26 -13.89 8.73
N SER A 90 21.68 -12.72 8.91
CA SER A 90 20.33 -12.63 9.43
C SER A 90 19.38 -12.80 8.24
N SER A 91 18.67 -13.89 8.23
CA SER A 91 17.58 -14.27 7.34
C SER A 91 16.39 -13.29 7.39
N GLY A 92 16.65 -11.99 7.26
CA GLY A 92 15.66 -10.92 7.38
C GLY A 92 16.05 -9.61 6.71
N GLU A 93 17.20 -9.55 6.04
CA GLU A 93 17.61 -8.34 5.32
C GLU A 93 16.76 -8.19 4.05
N LEU A 94 16.04 -7.07 3.95
CA LEU A 94 15.23 -6.76 2.78
C LEU A 94 16.14 -6.51 1.58
N ASP A 95 15.85 -7.12 0.43
CA ASP A 95 16.48 -6.79 -0.85
C ASP A 95 16.43 -5.27 -1.08
N ALA A 96 17.45 -4.70 -1.75
CA ALA A 96 17.54 -3.25 -1.99
C ALA A 96 16.26 -2.67 -2.60
N GLU A 97 15.62 -3.40 -3.54
CA GLU A 97 14.36 -2.99 -4.13
C GLU A 97 13.22 -2.91 -3.09
N LYS A 98 13.12 -3.90 -2.19
CA LYS A 98 12.09 -3.91 -1.15
C LYS A 98 12.28 -2.80 -0.14
N LEU A 99 13.55 -2.50 0.19
CA LEU A 99 13.86 -1.35 1.05
C LEU A 99 13.44 -0.05 0.37
N PHE A 100 13.73 0.12 -0.92
CA PHE A 100 13.37 1.31 -1.68
C PHE A 100 11.84 1.45 -1.80
N VAL A 101 11.13 0.36 -2.11
CA VAL A 101 9.65 0.33 -2.13
C VAL A 101 9.09 0.74 -0.77
N LYS A 102 9.62 0.18 0.33
CA LYS A 102 9.23 0.53 1.68
C LYS A 102 9.35 2.03 1.94
N GLU A 103 10.50 2.63 1.67
CA GLU A 103 10.75 4.07 1.92
C GLU A 103 9.80 4.97 1.13
N ILE A 104 9.55 4.66 -0.15
CA ILE A 104 8.61 5.42 -0.98
C ILE A 104 7.19 5.29 -0.44
N VAL A 105 6.73 4.06 -0.15
CA VAL A 105 5.36 3.80 0.30
C VAL A 105 5.09 4.39 1.68
N GLU A 106 6.01 4.25 2.63
CA GLU A 106 5.88 4.85 3.96
C GLU A 106 5.85 6.39 3.88
N THR A 107 6.66 6.99 3.03
CA THR A 107 6.66 8.43 2.81
C THR A 107 5.36 8.89 2.17
N THR A 108 4.87 8.16 1.17
CA THR A 108 3.59 8.41 0.51
C THR A 108 2.44 8.32 1.50
N LEU A 109 2.40 7.27 2.32
CA LEU A 109 1.38 7.10 3.35
C LEU A 109 1.42 8.25 4.38
N ARG A 110 2.61 8.60 4.85
CA ARG A 110 2.81 9.73 5.79
C ARG A 110 2.29 11.05 5.22
N ASN A 111 2.61 11.32 3.95
CA ASN A 111 2.14 12.53 3.26
C ASN A 111 0.62 12.51 3.09
N TYR A 112 0.03 11.40 2.69
CA TYR A 112 -1.41 11.25 2.58
C TYR A 112 -2.12 11.49 3.92
N LEU A 113 -1.64 10.90 5.01
CA LEU A 113 -2.22 11.09 6.34
C LEU A 113 -2.16 12.53 6.83
N LYS A 114 -1.19 13.32 6.35
CA LYS A 114 -1.01 14.73 6.71
C LYS A 114 -1.79 15.69 5.80
N LEU A 115 -1.83 15.42 4.50
CA LEU A 115 -2.27 16.37 3.46
C LEU A 115 -3.52 15.88 2.71
N GLY A 116 -3.93 14.62 2.88
CA GLY A 116 -5.02 14.03 2.09
C GLY A 116 -4.72 14.07 0.60
N LYS A 117 -5.68 14.49 -0.21
CA LYS A 117 -5.52 14.60 -1.66
C LYS A 117 -4.43 15.59 -2.11
N ASP A 118 -4.10 16.56 -1.28
CA ASP A 118 -3.05 17.55 -1.59
C ASP A 118 -1.62 16.93 -1.48
N SER A 119 -1.51 15.66 -1.10
CA SER A 119 -0.25 14.90 -1.14
C SER A 119 0.14 14.45 -2.56
N LEU A 120 -0.77 14.51 -3.52
CA LEU A 120 -0.51 14.13 -4.90
C LEU A 120 0.53 15.07 -5.53
N THR A 121 1.48 14.48 -6.23
CA THR A 121 2.58 15.17 -6.92
C THR A 121 2.86 14.51 -8.27
N GLY A 122 3.87 14.95 -8.96
CA GLY A 122 4.34 14.28 -10.19
C GLY A 122 3.76 14.84 -11.49
N PRO A 123 4.02 14.16 -12.61
CA PRO A 123 3.66 14.65 -13.94
C PRO A 123 2.15 14.78 -14.15
N ALA A 124 1.34 13.87 -13.61
CA ALA A 124 -0.11 13.92 -13.76
C ALA A 124 -0.72 15.19 -13.10
N VAL A 125 -0.23 15.58 -11.91
CA VAL A 125 -0.68 16.83 -11.26
C VAL A 125 -0.32 18.05 -12.07
N ARG A 126 0.84 18.04 -12.74
CA ARG A 126 1.30 19.14 -13.62
C ARG A 126 0.75 19.05 -15.04
N LYS A 127 0.00 17.99 -15.37
CA LYS A 127 -0.53 17.69 -16.72
C LYS A 127 0.58 17.60 -17.78
N ASP A 128 1.72 17.05 -17.40
CA ASP A 128 2.90 16.88 -18.24
C ASP A 128 2.78 15.61 -19.10
N MET A 129 2.08 15.74 -20.22
CA MET A 129 1.78 14.61 -21.10
C MET A 129 3.01 14.00 -21.74
N GLU A 130 4.06 14.78 -22.01
CA GLU A 130 5.29 14.28 -22.59
C GLU A 130 5.98 13.28 -21.64
N VAL A 131 6.07 13.64 -20.37
CA VAL A 131 6.62 12.75 -19.34
C VAL A 131 5.73 11.53 -19.12
N ILE A 132 4.40 11.71 -19.05
CA ILE A 132 3.46 10.60 -18.90
C ILE A 132 3.59 9.59 -20.05
N ASP A 133 3.71 10.08 -21.29
CA ASP A 133 3.86 9.23 -22.48
C ASP A 133 5.20 8.48 -22.48
N ALA A 134 6.28 9.16 -22.11
CA ALA A 134 7.60 8.55 -21.99
C ALA A 134 7.61 7.44 -20.93
N GLU A 135 7.09 7.71 -19.73
CA GLU A 135 7.01 6.73 -18.64
C GLU A 135 6.10 5.55 -19.01
N ALA A 136 4.92 5.81 -19.58
CA ALA A 136 4.01 4.76 -20.04
C ALA A 136 4.60 3.86 -21.13
N SER A 137 5.52 4.38 -21.95
CA SER A 137 6.19 3.62 -23.02
C SER A 137 7.17 2.57 -22.49
N THR A 138 7.63 2.69 -21.26
CA THR A 138 8.51 1.70 -20.62
C THR A 138 7.75 0.47 -20.11
N LEU A 139 6.42 0.52 -20.12
CA LEU A 139 5.54 -0.49 -19.54
C LEU A 139 4.98 -1.43 -20.62
N SER A 140 4.62 -2.66 -20.22
CA SER A 140 3.82 -3.52 -21.07
C SER A 140 2.46 -2.88 -21.37
N GLU A 141 1.81 -3.27 -22.48
CA GLU A 141 0.55 -2.70 -22.94
C GLU A 141 -0.50 -2.56 -21.81
N LYS A 142 -0.71 -3.64 -21.05
CA LYS A 142 -1.67 -3.63 -19.94
C LYS A 142 -1.28 -2.64 -18.83
N TRP A 143 -0.02 -2.58 -18.45
CA TRP A 143 0.46 -1.67 -17.43
C TRP A 143 0.50 -0.22 -17.90
N SER A 144 0.81 0.02 -19.18
CA SER A 144 0.70 1.34 -19.81
C SER A 144 -0.73 1.88 -19.73
N LEU A 145 -1.74 1.01 -19.99
CA LEU A 145 -3.15 1.39 -19.84
C LEU A 145 -3.49 1.75 -18.38
N VAL A 146 -3.10 0.93 -17.41
CA VAL A 146 -3.34 1.21 -15.98
C VAL A 146 -2.69 2.53 -15.59
N TYR A 147 -1.43 2.75 -15.98
CA TYR A 147 -0.68 3.97 -15.68
C TYR A 147 -1.38 5.22 -16.21
N ARG A 148 -1.82 5.19 -17.49
CA ARG A 148 -2.55 6.30 -18.13
C ARG A 148 -3.89 6.57 -17.50
N LEU A 149 -4.66 5.52 -17.14
CA LEU A 149 -5.94 5.69 -16.44
C LEU A 149 -5.78 6.34 -15.08
N LEU A 150 -4.77 5.95 -14.31
CA LEU A 150 -4.48 6.60 -13.03
C LEU A 150 -4.04 8.05 -13.21
N ALA A 151 -3.23 8.34 -14.22
CA ALA A 151 -2.84 9.72 -14.54
C ALA A 151 -4.05 10.57 -14.95
N GLU A 152 -4.96 10.05 -15.76
CA GLU A 152 -6.20 10.70 -16.17
C GLU A 152 -7.10 11.05 -14.97
N ILE A 153 -7.32 10.08 -14.06
CA ILE A 153 -8.09 10.30 -12.83
C ILE A 153 -7.51 11.45 -12.00
N ILE A 154 -6.19 11.52 -11.89
CA ILE A 154 -5.49 12.61 -11.17
C ILE A 154 -5.70 13.95 -11.89
N MET A 155 -5.53 13.97 -13.21
CA MET A 155 -5.67 15.20 -14.03
C MET A 155 -7.07 15.78 -14.04
N GLU A 156 -8.09 14.93 -13.98
CA GLU A 156 -9.50 15.32 -13.95
C GLU A 156 -9.94 15.81 -12.57
N GLY A 157 -9.12 15.62 -11.54
CA GLY A 157 -9.49 15.93 -10.16
C GLY A 157 -10.57 14.99 -9.63
N GLY A 158 -10.66 13.80 -10.17
CA GLY A 158 -11.65 12.77 -9.84
C GLY A 158 -11.47 12.12 -8.47
N ILE A 159 -10.66 12.73 -7.60
CA ILE A 159 -10.38 12.25 -6.26
C ILE A 159 -10.78 13.30 -5.22
#